data_f09009999781665ee5c26fe7be7de3cd
#
_entry.id   f09009999781665ee5c26fe7be7de3cd
#
_cell.length_a   1.000
_cell.length_b   1.000
_cell.length_c   1.000
_cell.angle_alpha   90.00
_cell.angle_beta   90.00
_cell.angle_gamma   90.00
#
_symmetry.space_group_name_H-M   'P 1'
#
loop_
_entity.id
_entity.type
_entity.pdbx_description
1 polymer ?
#
loop_
_entity_poly.entity_id
_entity_poly.type
_entity_poly.pdbx_seq_one_letter_code
_entity_poly.pdbx_strand_id
1 'polypeptide(L)'
;MQKILIGMLRTYQGSCLVNGIECKNRTKNFYENIGVDFEFSTMYEKLTARENLQFFSSLYEKKPRPIDELLEAVGLEQDADKRVADYSKGMKSRLNFIKALLHDPVLLCLDEPTSGLDPANSRMMKNMILEEKAKGKTILLTTHNMQDAAELCDRVAFIVNGKICALDSPHNLIMSKGAATVTYTWVENGEHRASCPLEQISSDERLKNLIAKNRLQSIHSSEPTLNDIFMDVTGRTLL
;
A
#
# COMPACT_ATOMS: atom_id res chain seq x y z
N MET A 1 12.22 -8.35 -7.31
CA MET A 1 12.54 -6.96 -7.69
C MET A 1 13.01 -6.16 -6.48
N GLN A 2 12.24 -6.06 -5.40
CA GLN A 2 12.59 -5.29 -4.20
C GLN A 2 13.95 -5.66 -3.61
N LYS A 3 14.30 -6.97 -3.46
CA LYS A 3 15.62 -7.42 -2.99
C LYS A 3 16.80 -6.95 -3.85
N ILE A 4 16.58 -6.67 -5.14
CA ILE A 4 17.59 -6.07 -6.00
C ILE A 4 17.74 -4.58 -5.68
N LEU A 5 16.62 -3.85 -5.62
CA LEU A 5 16.58 -2.41 -5.36
C LEU A 5 17.23 -2.04 -4.01
N ILE A 6 16.99 -2.83 -2.97
CA ILE A 6 17.61 -2.62 -1.65
C ILE A 6 19.04 -3.22 -1.55
N GLY A 7 19.58 -3.74 -2.65
CA GLY A 7 20.93 -4.27 -2.70
C GLY A 7 21.17 -5.61 -2.01
N MET A 8 20.15 -6.34 -1.60
CA MET A 8 20.29 -7.69 -1.00
C MET A 8 20.68 -8.74 -2.05
N LEU A 9 20.08 -8.68 -3.25
CA LEU A 9 20.40 -9.59 -4.35
C LEU A 9 21.36 -8.91 -5.33
N ARG A 10 22.55 -9.50 -5.49
CA ARG A 10 23.61 -8.96 -6.36
C ARG A 10 23.64 -9.57 -7.75
N THR A 11 23.20 -10.83 -7.85
CA THR A 11 23.24 -11.59 -9.10
C THR A 11 21.93 -11.39 -9.85
N TYR A 12 21.94 -10.49 -10.84
CA TYR A 12 20.82 -10.26 -11.76
C TYR A 12 21.33 -9.82 -13.12
N GLN A 13 20.53 -10.01 -14.16
CA GLN A 13 20.81 -9.52 -15.51
C GLN A 13 20.17 -8.14 -15.71
N GLY A 14 20.80 -7.30 -16.53
CA GLY A 14 20.34 -5.95 -16.78
C GLY A 14 20.94 -4.93 -15.80
N SER A 15 20.35 -3.74 -15.75
CA SER A 15 20.74 -2.61 -14.90
C SER A 15 19.61 -2.23 -13.95
N CYS A 16 19.95 -1.88 -12.71
CA CYS A 16 19.05 -1.38 -11.69
C CYS A 16 19.69 -0.21 -10.97
N LEU A 17 19.18 0.99 -11.18
CA LEU A 17 19.70 2.22 -10.63
C LEU A 17 18.78 2.76 -9.53
N VAL A 18 19.39 3.15 -8.40
CA VAL A 18 18.74 3.92 -7.34
C VAL A 18 19.55 5.19 -7.14
N ASN A 19 18.92 6.36 -7.31
CA ASN A 19 19.59 7.67 -7.29
C ASN A 19 20.84 7.72 -8.19
N GLY A 20 20.79 7.10 -9.38
CA GLY A 20 21.91 7.04 -10.32
C GLY A 20 23.01 6.04 -9.96
N ILE A 21 22.89 5.34 -8.84
CA ILE A 21 23.86 4.31 -8.38
C ILE A 21 23.34 2.93 -8.78
N GLU A 22 24.15 2.17 -9.52
CA GLU A 22 23.85 0.77 -9.86
C GLU A 22 23.81 -0.07 -8.58
N CYS A 23 22.71 -0.80 -8.35
CA CYS A 23 22.49 -1.57 -7.13
C CYS A 23 23.55 -2.66 -6.87
N LYS A 24 24.29 -3.10 -7.89
CA LYS A 24 25.46 -3.99 -7.71
C LYS A 24 26.63 -3.28 -7.04
N ASN A 25 26.76 -1.97 -7.23
CA ASN A 25 27.89 -1.13 -6.78
C ASN A 25 27.56 -0.34 -5.51
N ARG A 26 26.64 -0.84 -4.70
CA ARG A 26 26.21 -0.18 -3.48
C ARG A 26 27.35 0.06 -2.49
N THR A 27 27.35 1.26 -1.92
CA THR A 27 28.28 1.72 -0.89
C THR A 27 27.50 2.02 0.41
N LYS A 28 28.21 2.42 1.47
CA LYS A 28 27.58 2.91 2.69
C LYS A 28 26.60 4.04 2.39
N ASN A 29 26.99 5.01 1.58
CA ASN A 29 26.15 6.14 1.17
C ASN A 29 24.85 5.70 0.44
N PHE A 30 24.85 4.56 -0.26
CA PHE A 30 23.64 4.00 -0.86
C PHE A 30 22.61 3.69 0.22
N TYR A 31 23.03 3.05 1.32
CA TYR A 31 22.13 2.69 2.41
C TYR A 31 21.67 3.87 3.27
N GLU A 32 22.47 4.97 3.32
CA GLU A 32 22.06 6.22 3.96
C GLU A 32 20.82 6.87 3.31
N ASN A 33 20.45 6.44 2.12
CA ASN A 33 19.36 7.03 1.34
C ASN A 33 18.15 6.10 1.19
N ILE A 34 18.21 4.88 1.74
CA ILE A 34 17.16 3.87 1.60
C ILE A 34 16.65 3.42 2.97
N GLY A 35 15.38 3.60 3.22
CA GLY A 35 14.66 2.99 4.33
C GLY A 35 13.91 1.74 3.87
N VAL A 36 13.95 0.68 4.67
CA VAL A 36 13.29 -0.57 4.32
C VAL A 36 12.42 -1.05 5.46
N ASP A 37 11.16 -1.24 5.16
CA ASP A 37 10.19 -1.91 6.02
C ASP A 37 9.83 -3.26 5.41
N PHE A 38 10.19 -4.36 6.08
CA PHE A 38 9.86 -5.70 5.65
C PHE A 38 8.58 -6.17 6.33
N GLU A 39 7.82 -7.02 5.69
CA GLU A 39 6.61 -7.65 6.24
C GLU A 39 6.87 -8.29 7.63
N PHE A 40 8.04 -8.89 7.81
CA PHE A 40 8.42 -9.48 9.10
C PHE A 40 9.35 -8.55 9.88
N SER A 41 9.04 -8.36 11.16
CA SER A 41 9.84 -7.53 12.04
C SER A 41 11.26 -8.09 12.20
N THR A 42 12.24 -7.19 12.05
CA THR A 42 13.67 -7.49 12.20
C THR A 42 14.26 -6.92 13.49
N MET A 43 13.42 -6.72 14.52
CA MET A 43 13.81 -6.16 15.80
C MET A 43 14.47 -7.17 16.71
N TYR A 44 15.33 -6.68 17.60
CA TYR A 44 15.89 -7.47 18.69
C TYR A 44 14.86 -7.61 19.82
N GLU A 45 14.28 -8.76 19.99
CA GLU A 45 13.16 -8.98 20.90
C GLU A 45 13.51 -8.77 22.39
N LYS A 46 14.77 -8.97 22.76
CA LYS A 46 15.26 -8.78 24.14
C LYS A 46 15.46 -7.31 24.52
N LEU A 47 15.57 -6.43 23.53
CA LEU A 47 15.70 -4.99 23.72
C LEU A 47 14.32 -4.33 23.78
N THR A 48 14.27 -3.15 24.39
CA THR A 48 13.09 -2.29 24.34
C THR A 48 12.92 -1.67 22.94
N ALA A 49 11.77 -1.06 22.66
CA ALA A 49 11.58 -0.35 21.40
C ALA A 49 12.58 0.81 21.26
N ARG A 50 12.77 1.59 22.33
CA ARG A 50 13.73 2.69 22.38
C ARG A 50 15.16 2.21 22.10
N GLU A 51 15.61 1.17 22.78
CA GLU A 51 16.95 0.58 22.58
C GLU A 51 17.15 0.07 21.16
N ASN A 52 16.12 -0.57 20.57
CA ASN A 52 16.16 -0.98 19.18
C ASN A 52 16.37 0.22 18.24
N LEU A 53 15.55 1.29 18.39
CA LEU A 53 15.66 2.46 17.54
C LEU A 53 16.99 3.18 17.72
N GLN A 54 17.52 3.28 18.94
CA GLN A 54 18.86 3.81 19.21
C GLN A 54 19.95 2.98 18.55
N PHE A 55 19.88 1.65 18.66
CA PHE A 55 20.81 0.75 18.00
C PHE A 55 20.79 0.93 16.49
N PHE A 56 19.62 0.87 15.85
CA PHE A 56 19.52 1.01 14.41
C PHE A 56 19.94 2.40 13.93
N SER A 57 19.64 3.46 14.69
CA SER A 57 20.09 4.81 14.34
C SER A 57 21.61 4.97 14.36
N SER A 58 22.30 4.25 15.25
CA SER A 58 23.77 4.30 15.35
C SER A 58 24.49 3.70 14.13
N LEU A 59 23.78 2.96 13.27
CA LEU A 59 24.36 2.38 12.05
C LEU A 59 24.48 3.40 10.90
N TYR A 60 23.84 4.54 11.03
CA TYR A 60 23.83 5.61 10.02
C TYR A 60 24.71 6.78 10.46
N GLU A 61 25.25 7.50 9.48
CA GLU A 61 26.04 8.72 9.72
C GLU A 61 25.16 9.95 9.86
N LYS A 62 23.99 9.94 9.19
CA LYS A 62 23.01 11.02 9.29
C LYS A 62 22.47 11.14 10.71
N LYS A 63 22.24 12.39 11.13
CA LYS A 63 21.54 12.65 12.39
C LYS A 63 20.15 11.98 12.33
N PRO A 64 19.81 11.11 13.28
CA PRO A 64 18.51 10.44 13.27
C PRO A 64 17.39 11.43 13.54
N ARG A 65 16.20 11.12 13.06
CA ARG A 65 14.95 11.77 13.48
C ARG A 65 14.75 11.52 14.99
N PRO A 66 14.11 12.45 15.72
CA PRO A 66 13.84 12.25 17.13
C PRO A 66 13.04 10.98 17.39
N ILE A 67 13.60 10.08 18.18
CA ILE A 67 12.99 8.75 18.44
C ILE A 67 11.66 8.90 19.16
N ASP A 68 11.54 9.83 20.10
CA ASP A 68 10.29 10.05 20.84
C ASP A 68 9.16 10.54 19.93
N GLU A 69 9.44 11.44 18.99
CA GLU A 69 8.47 11.91 18.00
C GLU A 69 8.01 10.76 17.08
N LEU A 70 8.93 9.88 16.68
CA LEU A 70 8.58 8.71 15.87
C LEU A 70 7.72 7.71 16.63
N LEU A 71 8.02 7.46 17.91
CA LEU A 71 7.23 6.58 18.78
C LEU A 71 5.83 7.15 19.01
N GLU A 72 5.72 8.45 19.27
CA GLU A 72 4.44 9.15 19.43
C GLU A 72 3.61 9.07 18.15
N ALA A 73 4.21 9.30 16.98
CA ALA A 73 3.53 9.26 15.69
C ALA A 73 2.86 7.90 15.39
N VAL A 74 3.35 6.80 15.97
CA VAL A 74 2.77 5.46 15.83
C VAL A 74 2.05 4.98 17.10
N GLY A 75 1.85 5.84 18.10
CA GLY A 75 1.16 5.51 19.35
C GLY A 75 1.88 4.40 20.14
N LEU A 76 3.20 4.49 20.24
CA LEU A 76 4.05 3.57 21.01
C LEU A 76 4.85 4.28 22.11
N GLU A 77 4.57 5.55 22.39
CA GLU A 77 5.30 6.36 23.38
C GLU A 77 5.21 5.77 24.80
N GLN A 78 4.04 5.22 25.17
CA GLN A 78 3.82 4.61 26.50
C GLN A 78 4.46 3.22 26.62
N ASP A 79 4.77 2.60 25.47
CA ASP A 79 5.37 1.26 25.39
C ASP A 79 6.86 1.30 25.04
N ALA A 80 7.44 2.50 24.89
CA ALA A 80 8.80 2.71 24.40
C ALA A 80 9.87 1.90 25.15
N ASP A 81 9.69 1.75 26.47
CA ASP A 81 10.64 1.08 27.37
C ASP A 81 10.23 -0.38 27.71
N LYS A 82 9.19 -0.92 27.04
CA LYS A 82 8.85 -2.34 27.07
C LYS A 82 9.68 -3.12 26.06
N ARG A 83 10.01 -4.38 26.39
CA ARG A 83 10.71 -5.28 25.47
C ARG A 83 9.85 -5.58 24.23
N VAL A 84 10.50 -5.65 23.08
CA VAL A 84 9.81 -5.95 21.82
C VAL A 84 9.25 -7.40 21.82
N ALA A 85 9.79 -8.31 22.62
CA ALA A 85 9.19 -9.63 22.84
C ALA A 85 7.72 -9.56 23.30
N ASP A 86 7.37 -8.55 24.10
CA ASP A 86 6.04 -8.37 24.69
C ASP A 86 5.08 -7.56 23.78
N TYR A 87 5.55 -7.16 22.59
CA TYR A 87 4.76 -6.42 21.61
C TYR A 87 3.81 -7.32 20.83
N SER A 88 2.59 -6.85 20.58
CA SER A 88 1.68 -7.46 19.62
C SER A 88 2.26 -7.40 18.19
N LYS A 89 1.73 -8.21 17.28
CA LYS A 89 2.12 -8.16 15.86
C LYS A 89 1.98 -6.74 15.29
N GLY A 90 0.87 -6.07 15.58
CA GLY A 90 0.63 -4.70 15.13
C GLY A 90 1.59 -3.67 15.71
N MET A 91 1.98 -3.81 16.99
CA MET A 91 3.02 -2.96 17.60
C MET A 91 4.38 -3.19 16.95
N LYS A 92 4.75 -4.44 16.67
CA LYS A 92 6.00 -4.80 15.98
C LYS A 92 6.03 -4.22 14.56
N SER A 93 4.91 -4.27 13.83
CA SER A 93 4.79 -3.69 12.49
C SER A 93 5.01 -2.18 12.51
N ARG A 94 4.31 -1.47 13.40
CA ARG A 94 4.46 0.00 13.56
C ARG A 94 5.89 0.41 13.95
N LEU A 95 6.50 -0.33 14.86
CA LEU A 95 7.90 -0.10 15.25
C LEU A 95 8.87 -0.34 14.07
N ASN A 96 8.62 -1.37 13.25
CA ASN A 96 9.45 -1.69 12.08
C ASN A 96 9.35 -0.59 11.01
N PHE A 97 8.16 -0.01 10.82
CA PHE A 97 7.96 1.11 9.92
C PHE A 97 8.77 2.36 10.34
N ILE A 98 8.68 2.78 11.61
CA ILE A 98 9.43 3.97 12.06
C ILE A 98 10.94 3.73 12.10
N LYS A 99 11.40 2.49 12.27
CA LYS A 99 12.81 2.13 12.08
C LYS A 99 13.28 2.48 10.66
N ALA A 100 12.46 2.25 9.64
CA ALA A 100 12.80 2.61 8.27
C ALA A 100 12.92 4.12 8.03
N LEU A 101 12.35 4.95 8.94
CA LEU A 101 12.37 6.41 8.86
C LEU A 101 13.51 7.06 9.66
N LEU A 102 14.22 6.31 10.51
CA LEU A 102 15.18 6.85 11.49
C LEU A 102 16.21 7.81 10.88
N HIS A 103 16.82 7.46 9.77
CA HIS A 103 17.90 8.20 9.11
C HIS A 103 17.41 9.14 8.01
N ASP A 104 16.10 9.41 7.99
CA ASP A 104 15.43 10.28 7.01
C ASP A 104 15.83 9.98 5.54
N PRO A 105 15.54 8.75 5.06
CA PRO A 105 15.90 8.32 3.70
C PRO A 105 15.09 9.06 2.64
N VAL A 106 15.62 9.13 1.41
CA VAL A 106 14.91 9.70 0.26
C VAL A 106 14.06 8.64 -0.48
N LEU A 107 14.39 7.36 -0.31
CA LEU A 107 13.65 6.22 -0.86
C LEU A 107 13.17 5.33 0.29
N LEU A 108 11.89 5.05 0.33
CA LEU A 108 11.29 4.05 1.22
C LEU A 108 10.84 2.84 0.41
N CYS A 109 11.26 1.66 0.84
CA CYS A 109 10.77 0.39 0.32
C CYS A 109 9.91 -0.27 1.41
N LEU A 110 8.61 -0.35 1.16
CA LEU A 110 7.62 -0.86 2.11
C LEU A 110 7.02 -2.16 1.57
N ASP A 111 7.09 -3.22 2.36
CA ASP A 111 6.56 -4.54 2.01
C ASP A 111 5.40 -4.88 2.91
N GLU A 112 4.18 -4.86 2.37
CA GLU A 112 2.92 -5.11 3.10
C GLU A 112 2.75 -4.28 4.40
N PRO A 113 2.97 -2.95 4.37
CA PRO A 113 3.08 -2.14 5.61
C PRO A 113 1.81 -2.10 6.45
N THR A 114 0.66 -2.41 5.89
CA THR A 114 -0.65 -2.41 6.57
C THR A 114 -1.15 -3.82 6.92
N SER A 115 -0.40 -4.86 6.51
CA SER A 115 -0.80 -6.25 6.71
C SER A 115 -0.96 -6.61 8.18
N GLY A 116 -2.13 -7.17 8.54
CA GLY A 116 -2.42 -7.62 9.90
C GLY A 116 -2.63 -6.51 10.92
N LEU A 117 -2.77 -5.25 10.48
CA LEU A 117 -3.20 -4.14 11.33
C LEU A 117 -4.73 -4.08 11.41
N ASP A 118 -5.24 -3.65 12.54
CA ASP A 118 -6.64 -3.24 12.65
C ASP A 118 -6.93 -1.95 11.85
N PRO A 119 -8.19 -1.62 11.56
CA PRO A 119 -8.53 -0.48 10.72
C PRO A 119 -7.98 0.87 11.19
N ALA A 120 -7.91 1.10 12.51
CA ALA A 120 -7.40 2.37 13.06
C ALA A 120 -5.89 2.49 12.86
N ASN A 121 -5.14 1.45 13.20
CA ASN A 121 -3.70 1.39 12.98
C ASN A 121 -3.33 1.40 11.50
N SER A 122 -4.10 0.71 10.65
CA SER A 122 -3.93 0.76 9.18
C SER A 122 -4.10 2.19 8.66
N ARG A 123 -5.12 2.91 9.11
CA ARG A 123 -5.35 4.32 8.73
C ARG A 123 -4.20 5.22 9.16
N MET A 124 -3.71 5.06 10.39
CA MET A 124 -2.55 5.79 10.91
C MET A 124 -1.32 5.56 10.02
N MET A 125 -1.00 4.31 9.69
CA MET A 125 0.13 3.96 8.82
C MET A 125 0.00 4.58 7.43
N LYS A 126 -1.17 4.53 6.82
CA LYS A 126 -1.44 5.16 5.52
C LYS A 126 -1.22 6.67 5.56
N ASN A 127 -1.70 7.33 6.60
CA ASN A 127 -1.50 8.77 6.77
C ASN A 127 -0.01 9.10 6.84
N MET A 128 0.77 8.36 7.62
CA MET A 128 2.22 8.56 7.72
C MET A 128 2.93 8.32 6.36
N ILE A 129 2.53 7.30 5.60
CA ILE A 129 3.05 7.06 4.25
C ILE A 129 2.77 8.26 3.34
N LEU A 130 1.54 8.79 3.37
CA LEU A 130 1.15 9.97 2.59
C LEU A 130 1.90 11.24 3.03
N GLU A 131 2.15 11.42 4.32
CA GLU A 131 2.97 12.52 4.85
C GLU A 131 4.42 12.43 4.36
N GLU A 132 5.03 11.25 4.42
CA GLU A 132 6.39 11.07 3.90
C GLU A 132 6.45 11.30 2.36
N LYS A 133 5.41 10.90 1.63
CA LYS A 133 5.24 11.21 0.21
C LYS A 133 5.12 12.73 -0.03
N ALA A 134 4.32 13.43 0.77
CA ALA A 134 4.15 14.89 0.69
C ALA A 134 5.46 15.65 0.97
N LYS A 135 6.39 15.07 1.77
CA LYS A 135 7.74 15.58 1.98
C LYS A 135 8.68 15.36 0.79
N GLY A 136 8.19 14.77 -0.31
CA GLY A 136 8.95 14.54 -1.55
C GLY A 136 9.75 13.24 -1.57
N LYS A 137 9.51 12.31 -0.64
CA LYS A 137 10.17 11.00 -0.69
C LYS A 137 9.62 10.13 -1.81
N THR A 138 10.48 9.34 -2.42
CA THR A 138 10.08 8.27 -3.32
C THR A 138 9.69 7.04 -2.49
N ILE A 139 8.51 6.48 -2.73
CA ILE A 139 8.03 5.31 -1.98
C ILE A 139 7.74 4.17 -2.96
N LEU A 140 8.42 3.05 -2.75
CA LEU A 140 8.11 1.79 -3.42
C LEU A 140 7.30 0.91 -2.46
N LEU A 141 6.03 0.74 -2.75
CA LEU A 141 5.10 -0.10 -1.99
C LEU A 141 4.89 -1.42 -2.72
N THR A 142 5.03 -2.54 -2.01
CA THR A 142 4.54 -3.85 -2.47
C THR A 142 3.38 -4.28 -1.60
N THR A 143 2.27 -4.63 -2.21
CA THR A 143 1.08 -5.10 -1.52
C THR A 143 0.20 -5.97 -2.42
N HIS A 144 -0.56 -6.87 -1.82
CA HIS A 144 -1.67 -7.56 -2.46
C HIS A 144 -3.03 -6.88 -2.17
N ASN A 145 -3.05 -5.86 -1.31
CA ASN A 145 -4.24 -5.06 -1.02
C ASN A 145 -4.43 -3.98 -2.10
N MET A 146 -5.35 -4.23 -3.04
CA MET A 146 -5.62 -3.29 -4.14
C MET A 146 -6.23 -1.96 -3.67
N GLN A 147 -6.91 -1.95 -2.53
CA GLN A 147 -7.44 -0.71 -1.95
C GLN A 147 -6.30 0.19 -1.45
N ASP A 148 -5.30 -0.39 -0.79
CA ASP A 148 -4.12 0.36 -0.35
C ASP A 148 -3.31 0.86 -1.55
N ALA A 149 -3.14 0.03 -2.59
CA ALA A 149 -2.49 0.45 -3.82
C ALA A 149 -3.22 1.62 -4.49
N ALA A 150 -4.56 1.59 -4.55
CA ALA A 150 -5.36 2.67 -5.12
C ALA A 150 -5.29 3.97 -4.30
N GLU A 151 -5.21 3.87 -2.97
CA GLU A 151 -5.20 5.03 -2.05
C GLU A 151 -3.81 5.70 -1.97
N LEU A 152 -2.74 4.92 -1.97
CA LEU A 152 -1.40 5.41 -1.64
C LEU A 152 -0.53 5.70 -2.86
N CYS A 153 -0.72 4.97 -3.97
CA CYS A 153 0.21 4.96 -5.10
C CYS A 153 -0.22 5.94 -6.20
N ASP A 154 0.75 6.68 -6.76
CA ASP A 154 0.54 7.47 -7.98
C ASP A 154 0.53 6.58 -9.22
N ARG A 155 1.28 5.47 -9.18
CA ARG A 155 1.37 4.48 -10.25
C ARG A 155 1.39 3.08 -9.66
N VAL A 156 0.71 2.16 -10.32
CA VAL A 156 0.64 0.74 -9.93
C VAL A 156 1.14 -0.13 -11.08
N ALA A 157 2.00 -1.09 -10.76
CA ALA A 157 2.47 -2.12 -11.67
C ALA A 157 1.91 -3.47 -11.28
N PHE A 158 1.12 -4.11 -12.12
CA PHE A 158 0.72 -5.51 -11.94
C PHE A 158 1.80 -6.44 -12.44
N ILE A 159 2.32 -7.27 -11.52
CA ILE A 159 3.42 -8.20 -11.81
C ILE A 159 2.92 -9.64 -11.68
N VAL A 160 2.98 -10.39 -12.77
CA VAL A 160 2.60 -11.81 -12.83
C VAL A 160 3.73 -12.61 -13.47
N ASN A 161 4.16 -13.68 -12.82
CA ASN A 161 5.26 -14.54 -13.28
C ASN A 161 6.53 -13.74 -13.64
N GLY A 162 6.84 -12.69 -12.87
CA GLY A 162 8.02 -11.83 -13.07
C GLY A 162 7.92 -10.83 -14.22
N LYS A 163 6.74 -10.71 -14.86
CA LYS A 163 6.50 -9.74 -15.96
C LYS A 163 5.51 -8.67 -15.51
N ILE A 164 5.75 -7.44 -15.94
CA ILE A 164 4.79 -6.35 -15.78
C ILE A 164 3.70 -6.53 -16.83
N CYS A 165 2.46 -6.75 -16.37
CA CYS A 165 1.28 -6.93 -17.21
C CYS A 165 0.54 -5.61 -17.47
N ALA A 166 0.59 -4.69 -16.51
CA ALA A 166 0.04 -3.34 -16.63
C ALA A 166 0.84 -2.38 -15.74
N LEU A 167 0.93 -1.11 -16.16
CA LEU A 167 1.61 -0.06 -15.42
C LEU A 167 0.99 1.29 -15.76
N ASP A 168 0.23 1.86 -14.83
CA ASP A 168 -0.37 3.20 -14.96
C ASP A 168 -0.80 3.72 -13.59
N SER A 169 -1.43 4.90 -13.54
CA SER A 169 -2.12 5.38 -12.36
C SER A 169 -3.31 4.47 -12.02
N PRO A 170 -3.70 4.35 -10.74
CA PRO A 170 -4.91 3.61 -10.35
C PRO A 170 -6.14 4.05 -11.14
N HIS A 171 -6.33 5.36 -11.29
CA HIS A 171 -7.44 5.94 -12.05
C HIS A 171 -7.44 5.48 -13.52
N ASN A 172 -6.31 5.59 -14.22
CA ASN A 172 -6.22 5.19 -15.61
C ASN A 172 -6.44 3.68 -15.80
N LEU A 173 -5.91 2.85 -14.87
CA LEU A 173 -6.13 1.40 -14.88
C LEU A 173 -7.62 1.08 -14.75
N ILE A 174 -8.32 1.74 -13.83
CA ILE A 174 -9.76 1.57 -13.63
C ILE A 174 -10.52 1.99 -14.89
N MET A 175 -10.25 3.18 -15.43
CA MET A 175 -10.94 3.72 -16.59
C MET A 175 -10.65 2.97 -17.89
N SER A 176 -9.50 2.29 -18.00
CA SER A 176 -9.11 1.56 -19.23
C SER A 176 -9.98 0.34 -19.52
N LYS A 177 -10.68 -0.21 -18.53
CA LYS A 177 -11.41 -1.47 -18.61
C LYS A 177 -12.89 -1.40 -18.28
N GLY A 178 -13.38 -0.26 -17.77
CA GLY A 178 -14.71 -0.26 -17.25
C GLY A 178 -15.59 0.90 -17.66
N ALA A 179 -16.61 0.65 -18.46
CA ALA A 179 -17.81 1.46 -18.36
C ALA A 179 -18.37 1.28 -16.95
N ALA A 180 -18.59 2.40 -16.23
CA ALA A 180 -19.31 2.35 -14.97
C ALA A 180 -20.62 1.59 -15.18
N THR A 181 -20.91 0.64 -14.29
CA THR A 181 -22.17 -0.12 -14.31
C THR A 181 -23.15 0.50 -13.35
N VAL A 182 -24.38 0.61 -13.74
CA VAL A 182 -25.49 0.98 -12.85
C VAL A 182 -26.22 -0.27 -12.43
N THR A 183 -26.24 -0.51 -11.13
CA THR A 183 -27.04 -1.60 -10.51
C THR A 183 -28.25 -0.98 -9.86
N TYR A 184 -29.42 -1.54 -10.10
CA TYR A 184 -30.66 -1.10 -9.50
C TYR A 184 -31.49 -2.26 -8.94
N THR A 185 -32.23 -1.99 -7.86
CA THR A 185 -33.08 -2.97 -7.19
C THR A 185 -34.53 -2.49 -7.15
N TRP A 186 -35.46 -3.46 -7.15
CA TRP A 186 -36.89 -3.22 -6.98
C TRP A 186 -37.56 -4.38 -6.26
N VAL A 187 -38.74 -4.15 -5.70
CA VAL A 187 -39.55 -5.18 -5.05
C VAL A 187 -40.79 -5.48 -5.88
N GLU A 188 -40.93 -6.73 -6.32
CA GLU A 188 -42.10 -7.26 -7.02
C GLU A 188 -42.17 -8.77 -6.76
N ASN A 189 -43.02 -9.18 -5.81
CA ASN A 189 -43.07 -10.58 -5.32
C ASN A 189 -41.73 -11.12 -4.78
N GLY A 190 -40.87 -10.26 -4.30
CA GLY A 190 -39.51 -10.53 -3.84
C GLY A 190 -38.57 -9.39 -4.24
N GLU A 191 -37.34 -9.43 -3.72
CA GLU A 191 -36.28 -8.47 -4.10
C GLU A 191 -35.63 -8.90 -5.43
N HIS A 192 -35.57 -7.96 -6.36
CA HIS A 192 -34.96 -8.16 -7.68
C HIS A 192 -33.80 -7.19 -7.87
N ARG A 193 -32.80 -7.62 -8.63
CA ARG A 193 -31.62 -6.84 -8.98
C ARG A 193 -31.30 -6.98 -10.47
N ALA A 194 -30.94 -5.87 -11.11
CA ALA A 194 -30.41 -5.86 -12.48
C ALA A 194 -29.28 -4.84 -12.59
N SER A 195 -28.48 -4.94 -13.66
CA SER A 195 -27.39 -4.03 -13.94
C SER A 195 -27.34 -3.71 -15.44
N CYS A 196 -26.97 -2.48 -15.76
CA CYS A 196 -26.69 -2.07 -17.13
C CYS A 196 -25.45 -1.15 -17.16
N PRO A 197 -24.74 -1.06 -18.31
CA PRO A 197 -23.69 -0.04 -18.49
C PRO A 197 -24.25 1.36 -18.28
N LEU A 198 -23.47 2.26 -17.65
CA LEU A 198 -23.87 3.65 -17.41
C LEU A 198 -24.26 4.37 -18.71
N GLU A 199 -23.54 4.11 -19.80
CA GLU A 199 -23.83 4.68 -21.12
C GLU A 199 -25.19 4.25 -21.67
N GLN A 200 -25.70 3.11 -21.22
CA GLN A 200 -26.99 2.55 -21.67
C GLN A 200 -28.15 2.83 -20.71
N ILE A 201 -27.94 3.60 -19.65
CA ILE A 201 -28.97 3.91 -18.64
C ILE A 201 -30.20 4.55 -19.27
N SER A 202 -30.00 5.40 -20.27
CA SER A 202 -31.07 6.08 -21.00
C SER A 202 -31.83 5.17 -21.98
N SER A 203 -31.33 4.00 -22.29
CA SER A 203 -31.94 2.99 -23.17
C SER A 203 -32.47 1.76 -22.44
N ASP A 204 -32.22 1.63 -21.13
CA ASP A 204 -32.74 0.51 -20.32
C ASP A 204 -34.24 0.71 -20.06
N GLU A 205 -35.07 0.04 -20.83
CA GLU A 205 -36.53 0.12 -20.75
C GLU A 205 -37.09 -0.39 -19.41
N ARG A 206 -36.41 -1.35 -18.76
CA ARG A 206 -36.78 -1.83 -17.43
C ARG A 206 -36.60 -0.75 -16.38
N LEU A 207 -35.42 -0.14 -16.36
CA LEU A 207 -35.12 0.95 -15.44
C LEU A 207 -36.06 2.13 -15.64
N LYS A 208 -36.33 2.55 -16.88
CA LYS A 208 -37.31 3.60 -17.19
C LYS A 208 -38.68 3.28 -16.63
N ASN A 209 -39.17 2.06 -16.85
CA ASN A 209 -40.49 1.63 -16.35
C ASN A 209 -40.55 1.62 -14.81
N LEU A 210 -39.47 1.19 -14.14
CA LEU A 210 -39.40 1.18 -12.68
C LEU A 210 -39.41 2.61 -12.11
N ILE A 211 -38.69 3.53 -12.74
CA ILE A 211 -38.69 4.95 -12.37
C ILE A 211 -40.09 5.55 -12.60
N ALA A 212 -40.67 5.37 -13.79
CA ALA A 212 -41.97 5.91 -14.14
C ALA A 212 -43.11 5.41 -13.22
N LYS A 213 -43.02 4.18 -12.75
CA LYS A 213 -43.99 3.55 -11.83
C LYS A 213 -43.67 3.77 -10.35
N ASN A 214 -42.60 4.51 -10.03
CA ASN A 214 -42.12 4.76 -8.66
C ASN A 214 -41.84 3.46 -7.88
N ARG A 215 -41.34 2.41 -8.55
CA ARG A 215 -41.07 1.08 -7.98
C ARG A 215 -39.59 0.81 -7.75
N LEU A 216 -38.71 1.75 -8.12
CA LEU A 216 -37.27 1.65 -7.88
C LEU A 216 -36.99 1.76 -6.39
N GLN A 217 -36.26 0.79 -5.83
CA GLN A 217 -35.87 0.78 -4.42
C GLN A 217 -34.50 1.43 -4.23
N SER A 218 -33.53 1.08 -5.06
CA SER A 218 -32.22 1.68 -5.04
C SER A 218 -31.59 1.73 -6.44
N ILE A 219 -30.69 2.69 -6.62
CA ILE A 219 -29.83 2.77 -7.81
C ILE A 219 -28.43 3.17 -7.36
N HIS A 220 -27.44 2.39 -7.78
CA HIS A 220 -26.03 2.61 -7.47
C HIS A 220 -25.22 2.52 -8.73
N SER A 221 -24.36 3.51 -8.97
CA SER A 221 -23.29 3.37 -9.97
C SER A 221 -22.07 2.79 -9.28
N SER A 222 -21.46 1.78 -9.89
CA SER A 222 -20.19 1.21 -9.46
C SER A 222 -19.18 1.32 -10.58
N GLU A 223 -18.04 1.91 -10.29
CA GLU A 223 -16.85 1.79 -11.11
C GLU A 223 -16.15 0.47 -10.78
N PRO A 224 -15.46 -0.16 -11.74
CA PRO A 224 -14.62 -1.30 -11.45
C PRO A 224 -13.58 -0.93 -10.39
N THR A 225 -13.27 -1.84 -9.53
CA THR A 225 -12.19 -1.65 -8.55
C THR A 225 -10.85 -2.03 -9.18
N LEU A 226 -9.74 -1.55 -8.59
CA LEU A 226 -8.41 -1.97 -9.02
C LEU A 226 -8.23 -3.49 -8.91
N ASN A 227 -8.95 -4.15 -7.99
CA ASN A 227 -9.00 -5.60 -7.85
C ASN A 227 -9.65 -6.28 -9.07
N ASP A 228 -10.76 -5.73 -9.57
CA ASP A 228 -11.43 -6.24 -10.76
C ASP A 228 -10.51 -6.14 -11.97
N ILE A 229 -9.80 -5.02 -12.11
CA ILE A 229 -8.82 -4.82 -13.18
C ILE A 229 -7.66 -5.80 -13.07
N PHE A 230 -7.18 -6.06 -11.84
CA PHE A 230 -6.13 -7.05 -11.61
C PHE A 230 -6.57 -8.45 -12.05
N MET A 231 -7.77 -8.89 -11.66
CA MET A 231 -8.32 -10.19 -12.08
C MET A 231 -8.46 -10.31 -13.60
N ASP A 232 -8.96 -9.28 -14.24
CA ASP A 232 -9.15 -9.23 -15.69
C ASP A 232 -7.82 -9.31 -16.47
N VAL A 233 -6.82 -8.52 -16.04
CA VAL A 233 -5.52 -8.44 -16.72
C VAL A 233 -4.67 -9.69 -16.48
N THR A 234 -4.81 -10.31 -15.31
CA THR A 234 -3.93 -11.39 -14.89
C THR A 234 -4.57 -12.78 -14.99
N GLY A 235 -5.90 -12.85 -15.10
CA GLY A 235 -6.66 -14.10 -15.03
C GLY A 235 -6.56 -14.80 -13.67
N ARG A 236 -6.20 -14.09 -12.60
CA ARG A 236 -5.97 -14.62 -11.25
C ARG A 236 -6.84 -13.92 -10.22
N THR A 237 -7.37 -14.71 -9.29
CA THR A 237 -8.01 -14.19 -8.08
C THR A 237 -6.93 -13.92 -7.03
N LEU A 238 -7.00 -12.77 -6.34
CA LEU A 238 -6.21 -12.53 -5.13
C LEU A 238 -6.75 -13.42 -4.00
N LEU A 239 -5.87 -14.12 -3.32
CA LEU A 239 -6.20 -14.97 -2.17
C LEU A 239 -6.34 -14.14 -0.91
#